data_9586200dfd4d163fea13f9614d5be85d
#
_entry.id   9586200dfd4d163fea13f9614d5be85d
#
_cell.length_a   1.000
_cell.length_b   1.000
_cell.length_c   1.000
_cell.angle_alpha   90.00
_cell.angle_beta   90.00
_cell.angle_gamma   90.00
#
_symmetry.space_group_name_H-M   'P 1'
#
loop_
_entity.id
_entity.type
_entity.pdbx_description
1 polymer ?
#
loop_
_entity_poly.entity_id
_entity_poly.type
_entity_poly.pdbx_seq_one_letter_code
_entity_poly.pdbx_strand_id
1 'polypeptide(L)'
;VLGLLAVCVGSVGAADEAGTPDADAASRRQASAILSACTANLPRERMELSGTLTVRRQRGFILSESPYRLELEWGATPALATVTLLAPGSTTAVQRVVMTRDGRQASLAFFNGPNLAPAEPPSLAGRVGGTDLTWLDLTMDFLWWPDVRLDGEGDAKGRACDIIVATPPTPIPGCAAVRMWIDRKLGFLMQVEQLDPQGAPVRKMWVQSVRKMNERWMIRDMEVEMMGSGHRTRLYVDRLILP
;
A
#
# COMPACT_ATOMS: atom_id res chain seq x y z
N VAL A 1 9.27 11.07 -47.65
CA VAL A 1 9.10 10.20 -48.84
C VAL A 1 8.44 8.92 -48.37
N LEU A 2 7.30 8.63 -49.02
CA LEU A 2 6.36 7.56 -48.84
C LEU A 2 6.96 6.15 -48.70
N GLY A 3 6.22 5.31 -47.92
CA GLY A 3 6.34 3.85 -47.91
C GLY A 3 5.14 3.22 -47.18
N LEU A 4 4.02 3.20 -47.86
CA LEU A 4 2.80 2.48 -47.48
C LEU A 4 3.02 0.99 -47.71
N LEU A 5 2.76 0.12 -46.71
CA LEU A 5 2.51 -1.30 -46.93
C LEU A 5 1.45 -1.77 -45.92
N ALA A 6 0.27 -2.01 -46.52
CA ALA A 6 -0.84 -2.68 -45.87
C ALA A 6 -0.52 -4.15 -45.64
N VAL A 7 -0.79 -4.64 -44.42
CA VAL A 7 -0.87 -6.07 -44.12
C VAL A 7 -2.13 -6.34 -43.34
N CYS A 8 -2.83 -7.34 -43.78
CA CYS A 8 -4.15 -7.81 -43.46
C CYS A 8 -4.45 -7.98 -41.97
N VAL A 9 -5.67 -7.59 -41.63
CA VAL A 9 -6.38 -7.92 -40.40
C VAL A 9 -6.55 -9.42 -40.28
N GLY A 10 -5.84 -10.02 -39.35
CA GLY A 10 -6.14 -11.32 -38.79
C GLY A 10 -6.70 -11.08 -37.38
N SER A 11 -8.02 -11.25 -37.24
CA SER A 11 -8.66 -11.32 -35.95
C SER A 11 -8.21 -12.60 -35.25
N VAL A 12 -7.25 -12.47 -34.36
CA VAL A 12 -6.93 -13.51 -33.35
C VAL A 12 -7.90 -13.29 -32.20
N GLY A 13 -8.87 -14.19 -32.08
CA GLY A 13 -9.73 -14.25 -30.91
C GLY A 13 -8.87 -14.36 -29.65
N ALA A 14 -9.15 -13.54 -28.64
CA ALA A 14 -8.66 -13.70 -27.29
C ALA A 14 -9.22 -15.05 -26.80
N ALA A 15 -8.39 -16.08 -26.84
CA ALA A 15 -8.62 -17.29 -26.08
C ALA A 15 -8.38 -16.89 -24.62
N ASP A 16 -9.44 -16.94 -23.85
CA ASP A 16 -9.41 -16.96 -22.39
C ASP A 16 -8.60 -18.22 -22.01
N GLU A 17 -7.30 -18.06 -21.74
CA GLU A 17 -6.46 -19.14 -21.21
C GLU A 17 -6.90 -19.39 -19.76
N ALA A 18 -7.94 -20.18 -19.59
CA ALA A 18 -8.22 -20.83 -18.33
C ALA A 18 -7.01 -21.70 -17.99
N GLY A 19 -6.16 -21.20 -17.10
CA GLY A 19 -4.99 -21.90 -16.61
C GLY A 19 -5.38 -23.28 -16.09
N THR A 20 -4.54 -24.27 -16.34
CA THR A 20 -4.79 -25.62 -15.80
C THR A 20 -4.83 -25.53 -14.28
N PRO A 21 -5.66 -26.34 -13.56
CA PRO A 21 -5.77 -26.30 -12.09
C PRO A 21 -4.43 -26.41 -11.37
N ASP A 22 -3.45 -27.05 -11.96
CA ASP A 22 -2.08 -27.17 -11.40
C ASP A 22 -1.26 -25.89 -11.58
N ALA A 23 -1.42 -25.16 -12.68
CA ALA A 23 -0.78 -23.87 -12.92
C ALA A 23 -1.32 -22.79 -11.94
N ASP A 24 -2.62 -22.76 -11.70
CA ASP A 24 -3.24 -21.87 -10.72
C ASP A 24 -2.74 -22.15 -9.29
N ALA A 25 -2.66 -23.42 -8.91
CA ALA A 25 -2.14 -23.82 -7.60
C ALA A 25 -0.66 -23.43 -7.44
N ALA A 26 0.15 -23.57 -8.49
CA ALA A 26 1.55 -23.16 -8.50
C ALA A 26 1.69 -21.64 -8.37
N SER A 27 0.91 -20.87 -9.13
CA SER A 27 0.84 -19.41 -9.07
C SER A 27 0.49 -18.91 -7.66
N ARG A 28 -0.52 -19.49 -7.01
CA ARG A 28 -0.92 -19.16 -5.63
C ARG A 28 0.17 -19.48 -4.61
N ARG A 29 0.82 -20.64 -4.72
CA ARG A 29 1.95 -21.01 -3.83
C ARG A 29 3.11 -20.04 -3.97
N GLN A 30 3.49 -19.68 -5.19
CA GLN A 30 4.56 -18.72 -5.46
C GLN A 30 4.22 -17.32 -4.91
N ALA A 31 3.03 -16.81 -5.19
CA ALA A 31 2.56 -15.51 -4.67
C ALA A 31 2.59 -15.49 -3.13
N SER A 32 2.09 -16.55 -2.48
CA SER A 32 2.11 -16.68 -1.02
C SER A 32 3.54 -16.70 -0.46
N ALA A 33 4.48 -17.36 -1.12
CA ALA A 33 5.88 -17.40 -0.71
C ALA A 33 6.53 -16.00 -0.81
N ILE A 34 6.27 -15.27 -1.90
CA ILE A 34 6.79 -13.91 -2.11
C ILE A 34 6.24 -12.95 -1.03
N LEU A 35 4.92 -12.99 -0.74
CA LEU A 35 4.32 -12.15 0.30
C LEU A 35 4.83 -12.52 1.70
N SER A 36 5.03 -13.81 1.97
CA SER A 36 5.63 -14.25 3.23
C SER A 36 7.05 -13.72 3.40
N ALA A 37 7.86 -13.72 2.35
CA ALA A 37 9.20 -13.12 2.37
C ALA A 37 9.14 -11.59 2.54
N CYS A 38 8.20 -10.92 1.87
CA CYS A 38 7.98 -9.47 2.00
C CYS A 38 7.62 -9.10 3.45
N THR A 39 6.68 -9.81 4.05
CA THR A 39 6.24 -9.55 5.45
C THR A 39 7.31 -9.94 6.47
N ALA A 40 8.15 -10.94 6.19
CA ALA A 40 9.29 -11.30 7.04
C ALA A 40 10.36 -10.20 7.10
N ASN A 41 10.42 -9.33 6.08
CA ASN A 41 11.33 -8.17 6.03
C ASN A 41 10.83 -6.97 6.85
N LEU A 42 9.60 -7.01 7.39
CA LEU A 42 9.10 -5.96 8.27
C LEU A 42 9.98 -5.87 9.52
N PRO A 43 10.23 -4.64 10.00
CA PRO A 43 11.13 -4.43 11.13
C PRO A 43 10.58 -5.07 12.41
N ARG A 44 11.33 -5.99 13.00
CA ARG A 44 10.91 -6.71 14.22
C ARG A 44 11.17 -5.92 15.49
N GLU A 45 12.13 -5.00 15.46
CA GLU A 45 12.42 -4.13 16.58
C GLU A 45 11.38 -3.01 16.66
N ARG A 46 11.13 -2.54 17.88
CA ARG A 46 10.33 -1.33 18.07
C ARG A 46 10.99 -0.18 17.33
N MET A 47 10.21 0.60 16.60
CA MET A 47 10.67 1.81 15.93
C MET A 47 9.57 2.87 15.92
N GLU A 48 10.00 4.11 15.97
CA GLU A 48 9.14 5.27 15.79
C GLU A 48 9.57 6.03 14.54
N LEU A 49 8.61 6.33 13.68
CA LEU A 49 8.78 7.18 12.51
C LEU A 49 7.93 8.44 12.71
N SER A 50 8.48 9.58 12.37
CA SER A 50 7.71 10.80 12.25
C SER A 50 7.90 11.42 10.88
N GLY A 51 6.86 12.11 10.40
CA GLY A 51 6.88 12.67 9.06
C GLY A 51 5.69 13.56 8.77
N THR A 52 5.50 13.84 7.49
CA THR A 52 4.49 14.76 6.99
C THR A 52 3.67 14.13 5.88
N LEU A 53 2.35 14.22 5.98
CA LEU A 53 1.40 13.99 4.89
C LEU A 53 1.17 15.31 4.19
N THR A 54 1.52 15.42 2.91
CA THR A 54 1.32 16.61 2.10
C THR A 54 0.35 16.31 0.98
N VAL A 55 -0.81 16.98 0.95
CA VAL A 55 -1.74 16.94 -0.17
C VAL A 55 -1.41 18.06 -1.13
N ARG A 56 -1.17 17.72 -2.40
CA ARG A 56 -0.82 18.71 -3.44
C ARG A 56 -1.58 18.47 -4.73
N ARG A 57 -1.88 19.54 -5.46
CA ARG A 57 -2.38 19.43 -6.84
C ARG A 57 -1.27 18.98 -7.78
N GLN A 58 -1.65 18.44 -8.95
CA GLN A 58 -0.70 17.95 -9.97
C GLN A 58 0.38 18.96 -10.37
N ARG A 59 0.09 20.27 -10.29
CA ARG A 59 1.06 21.36 -10.58
C ARG A 59 1.88 21.81 -9.38
N GLY A 60 1.89 21.05 -8.28
CA GLY A 60 2.74 21.29 -7.13
C GLY A 60 2.20 22.23 -6.04
N PHE A 61 0.99 22.78 -6.18
CA PHE A 61 0.37 23.59 -5.13
C PHE A 61 -0.01 22.72 -3.93
N ILE A 62 0.54 23.04 -2.75
CA ILE A 62 0.22 22.40 -1.49
C ILE A 62 -1.17 22.85 -1.05
N LEU A 63 -2.05 21.88 -0.78
CA LEU A 63 -3.41 22.09 -0.28
C LEU A 63 -3.46 21.94 1.23
N SER A 64 -2.76 20.96 1.79
CA SER A 64 -2.66 20.76 3.23
C SER A 64 -1.40 20.00 3.59
N GLU A 65 -0.94 20.19 4.83
CA GLU A 65 0.15 19.44 5.44
C GLU A 65 -0.28 19.03 6.85
N SER A 66 -0.10 17.76 7.17
CA SER A 66 -0.42 17.21 8.48
C SER A 66 0.73 16.34 8.96
N PRO A 67 1.34 16.66 10.10
CA PRO A 67 2.36 15.80 10.69
C PRO A 67 1.74 14.47 11.12
N TYR A 68 2.55 13.41 11.11
CA TYR A 68 2.14 12.10 11.63
C TYR A 68 3.26 11.46 12.44
N ARG A 69 2.87 10.50 13.28
CA ARG A 69 3.76 9.58 13.98
C ARG A 69 3.30 8.17 13.74
N LEU A 70 4.26 7.27 13.50
CA LEU A 70 4.04 5.85 13.30
C LEU A 70 4.95 5.08 14.26
N GLU A 71 4.36 4.29 15.13
CA GLU A 71 5.07 3.40 16.05
C GLU A 71 4.84 1.96 15.58
N LEU A 72 5.89 1.18 15.45
CA LEU A 72 5.86 -0.18 14.93
C LEU A 72 6.55 -1.14 15.90
N GLU A 73 5.91 -2.27 16.16
CA GLU A 73 6.45 -3.40 16.94
C GLU A 73 6.02 -4.72 16.25
N TRP A 74 6.51 -4.95 15.02
CA TRP A 74 6.15 -6.15 14.26
C TRP A 74 6.74 -7.44 14.82
N GLY A 75 7.72 -7.36 15.74
CA GLY A 75 8.28 -8.51 16.44
C GLY A 75 7.49 -8.93 17.68
N ALA A 76 6.54 -8.14 18.15
CA ALA A 76 5.67 -8.48 19.27
C ALA A 76 4.63 -9.54 18.87
N THR A 77 4.03 -10.19 19.87
CA THR A 77 2.91 -11.14 19.68
C THR A 77 1.79 -10.77 20.65
N PRO A 78 0.68 -10.20 20.15
CA PRO A 78 0.43 -9.78 18.77
C PRO A 78 1.34 -8.63 18.30
N ALA A 79 1.60 -8.55 17.01
CA ALA A 79 2.31 -7.42 16.42
C ALA A 79 1.49 -6.14 16.56
N LEU A 80 2.15 -5.01 16.74
CA LEU A 80 1.51 -3.71 17.01
C LEU A 80 1.99 -2.65 16.02
N ALA A 81 1.04 -1.86 15.52
CA ALA A 81 1.31 -0.63 14.79
C ALA A 81 0.36 0.47 15.25
N THR A 82 0.90 1.65 15.56
CA THR A 82 0.11 2.81 15.96
C THR A 82 0.39 3.96 15.01
N VAL A 83 -0.66 4.44 14.33
CA VAL A 83 -0.61 5.66 13.51
C VAL A 83 -1.30 6.78 14.25
N THR A 84 -0.61 7.89 14.47
CA THR A 84 -1.15 9.10 15.08
C THR A 84 -1.04 10.25 14.09
N LEU A 85 -2.17 10.85 13.72
CA LEU A 85 -2.24 12.08 12.94
C LEU A 85 -2.25 13.27 13.89
N LEU A 86 -1.48 14.30 13.56
CA LEU A 86 -1.40 15.53 14.33
C LEU A 86 -2.12 16.66 13.61
N ALA A 87 -2.58 17.64 14.35
CA ALA A 87 -3.16 18.85 13.76
C ALA A 87 -2.08 19.60 12.95
N PRO A 88 -2.46 20.25 11.81
CA PRO A 88 -1.54 21.05 11.02
C PRO A 88 -0.77 22.06 11.86
N GLY A 89 0.55 22.08 11.72
CA GLY A 89 1.45 22.98 12.46
C GLY A 89 1.48 22.77 13.98
N SER A 90 1.03 21.62 14.48
CA SER A 90 0.89 21.32 15.91
C SER A 90 1.45 19.93 16.25
N THR A 91 1.67 19.70 17.54
CA THR A 91 1.96 18.36 18.11
C THR A 91 0.72 17.70 18.70
N THR A 92 -0.45 18.36 18.63
CA THR A 92 -1.71 17.84 19.17
C THR A 92 -2.22 16.72 18.28
N ALA A 93 -2.41 15.53 18.85
CA ALA A 93 -3.00 14.40 18.17
C ALA A 93 -4.51 14.67 17.90
N VAL A 94 -4.95 14.37 16.68
CA VAL A 94 -6.36 14.53 16.27
C VAL A 94 -7.01 13.19 15.89
N GLN A 95 -6.21 12.22 15.48
CA GLN A 95 -6.66 10.86 15.20
C GLN A 95 -5.59 9.88 15.58
N ARG A 96 -5.98 8.71 16.08
CA ARG A 96 -5.07 7.59 16.34
C ARG A 96 -5.74 6.30 15.93
N VAL A 97 -4.97 5.44 15.28
CA VAL A 97 -5.35 4.05 15.02
C VAL A 97 -4.31 3.15 15.64
N VAL A 98 -4.77 2.18 16.37
CA VAL A 98 -3.95 1.09 16.91
C VAL A 98 -4.37 -0.18 16.19
N MET A 99 -3.44 -0.78 15.47
CA MET A 99 -3.63 -2.06 14.82
C MET A 99 -2.86 -3.12 15.61
N THR A 100 -3.54 -4.17 15.98
CA THR A 100 -2.91 -5.40 16.49
C THR A 100 -3.08 -6.51 15.46
N ARG A 101 -2.04 -7.32 15.26
CA ARG A 101 -2.06 -8.42 14.31
C ARG A 101 -1.54 -9.70 14.95
N ASP A 102 -2.37 -10.73 14.90
CA ASP A 102 -2.00 -12.10 15.27
C ASP A 102 -2.15 -13.00 14.04
N GLY A 103 -1.02 -13.43 13.49
CA GLY A 103 -1.00 -14.12 12.22
C GLY A 103 -1.67 -13.32 11.09
N ARG A 104 -2.76 -13.85 10.55
CA ARG A 104 -3.55 -13.20 9.49
C ARG A 104 -4.69 -12.31 10.02
N GLN A 105 -5.00 -12.38 11.29
CA GLN A 105 -6.08 -11.59 11.89
C GLN A 105 -5.56 -10.25 12.36
N ALA A 106 -6.20 -9.17 11.93
CA ALA A 106 -5.96 -7.83 12.40
C ALA A 106 -7.19 -7.30 13.13
N SER A 107 -6.97 -6.54 14.19
CA SER A 107 -7.99 -5.74 14.84
C SER A 107 -7.56 -4.28 14.88
N LEU A 108 -8.54 -3.37 14.78
CA LEU A 108 -8.32 -1.93 14.77
C LEU A 108 -9.07 -1.29 15.93
N ALA A 109 -8.36 -0.48 16.72
CA ALA A 109 -8.97 0.45 17.65
C ALA A 109 -8.75 1.87 17.12
N PHE A 110 -9.82 2.64 17.02
CA PHE A 110 -9.82 3.98 16.47
C PHE A 110 -10.14 5.00 17.54
N PHE A 111 -9.41 6.11 17.53
CA PHE A 111 -9.59 7.23 18.47
C PHE A 111 -9.62 8.53 17.68
N ASN A 112 -10.52 9.43 18.05
CA ASN A 112 -10.74 10.67 17.31
C ASN A 112 -10.88 11.89 18.24
N GLY A 113 -10.60 13.05 17.67
CA GLY A 113 -10.68 14.34 18.37
C GLY A 113 -9.45 14.63 19.26
N PRO A 114 -9.39 15.83 19.85
CA PRO A 114 -8.23 16.32 20.59
C PRO A 114 -7.94 15.51 21.87
N ASN A 115 -8.97 14.86 22.43
CA ASN A 115 -8.84 14.00 23.60
C ASN A 115 -8.63 12.52 23.24
N LEU A 116 -8.53 12.19 21.94
CA LEU A 116 -8.43 10.81 21.45
C LEU A 116 -9.50 9.90 22.07
N ALA A 117 -10.74 10.31 22.05
CA ALA A 117 -11.85 9.50 22.53
C ALA A 117 -12.02 8.27 21.62
N PRO A 118 -12.32 7.09 22.19
CA PRO A 118 -12.64 5.90 21.39
C PRO A 118 -13.78 6.19 20.42
N ALA A 119 -13.67 5.68 19.20
CA ALA A 119 -14.67 5.83 18.15
C ALA A 119 -14.77 4.54 17.33
N GLU A 120 -15.87 4.39 16.60
CA GLU A 120 -16.03 3.26 15.69
C GLU A 120 -14.93 3.28 14.62
N PRO A 121 -14.30 2.11 14.32
CA PRO A 121 -13.32 2.01 13.26
C PRO A 121 -13.94 2.41 11.93
N PRO A 122 -13.29 3.28 11.15
CA PRO A 122 -13.78 3.64 9.83
C PRO A 122 -13.68 2.44 8.88
N SER A 123 -14.46 2.49 7.80
CA SER A 123 -14.28 1.54 6.70
C SER A 123 -12.84 1.58 6.20
N LEU A 124 -12.26 0.42 5.84
CA LEU A 124 -10.91 0.34 5.24
C LEU A 124 -10.78 1.20 3.97
N ALA A 125 -11.87 1.38 3.22
CA ALA A 125 -11.93 2.28 2.06
C ALA A 125 -12.04 3.77 2.46
N GLY A 126 -12.27 4.10 3.73
CA GLY A 126 -12.38 5.46 4.24
C GLY A 126 -11.06 6.23 4.11
N ARG A 127 -11.15 7.52 3.79
CA ARG A 127 -9.98 8.39 3.67
C ARG A 127 -9.42 8.78 5.03
N VAL A 128 -8.11 8.91 5.08
CA VAL A 128 -7.37 9.35 6.27
C VAL A 128 -7.20 10.87 6.22
N GLY A 129 -7.84 11.58 7.14
CA GLY A 129 -7.61 13.02 7.33
C GLY A 129 -7.78 13.90 6.08
N GLY A 130 -8.67 13.55 5.14
CA GLY A 130 -8.86 14.30 3.89
C GLY A 130 -7.78 14.10 2.83
N THR A 131 -6.85 13.18 3.06
CA THR A 131 -5.79 12.78 2.11
C THR A 131 -6.30 11.76 1.08
N ASP A 132 -5.46 11.37 0.12
CA ASP A 132 -5.77 10.23 -0.78
C ASP A 132 -5.46 8.87 -0.14
N LEU A 133 -4.80 8.85 1.03
CA LEU A 133 -4.61 7.63 1.80
C LEU A 133 -5.94 7.08 2.31
N THR A 134 -6.08 5.77 2.30
CA THR A 134 -7.17 5.06 2.98
C THR A 134 -6.62 4.30 4.18
N TRP A 135 -7.52 3.84 5.03
CA TRP A 135 -7.13 2.98 6.16
C TRP A 135 -6.54 1.66 5.67
N LEU A 136 -6.98 1.16 4.51
CA LEU A 136 -6.39 -0.03 3.88
C LEU A 136 -4.90 0.17 3.55
N ASP A 137 -4.49 1.38 3.14
CA ASP A 137 -3.07 1.63 2.85
C ASP A 137 -2.23 1.69 4.11
N LEU A 138 -2.74 2.32 5.17
CA LEU A 138 -2.02 2.42 6.43
C LEU A 138 -1.90 1.09 7.15
N THR A 139 -2.91 0.23 7.05
CA THR A 139 -2.88 -1.10 7.65
C THR A 139 -2.13 -2.11 6.80
N MET A 140 -2.03 -1.86 5.48
CA MET A 140 -1.46 -2.78 4.49
C MET A 140 -2.02 -4.21 4.61
N ASP A 141 -3.30 -4.34 5.01
CA ASP A 141 -3.93 -5.61 5.34
C ASP A 141 -3.88 -6.61 4.19
N PHE A 142 -3.86 -6.11 2.95
CA PHE A 142 -3.75 -6.89 1.71
C PHE A 142 -2.49 -7.78 1.64
N LEU A 143 -1.43 -7.50 2.42
CA LEU A 143 -0.23 -8.35 2.48
C LEU A 143 -0.50 -9.71 3.15
N TRP A 144 -1.60 -9.85 3.89
CA TRP A 144 -1.98 -11.07 4.61
C TRP A 144 -3.24 -11.75 4.07
N TRP A 145 -3.84 -11.20 2.99
CA TRP A 145 -5.02 -11.82 2.41
C TRP A 145 -4.71 -13.23 1.88
N PRO A 146 -5.61 -14.20 2.07
CA PRO A 146 -5.35 -15.59 1.74
C PRO A 146 -5.47 -15.89 0.24
N ASP A 147 -6.34 -15.16 -0.49
CA ASP A 147 -6.56 -15.36 -1.91
C ASP A 147 -5.62 -14.47 -2.72
N VAL A 148 -4.50 -15.06 -3.13
CA VAL A 148 -3.43 -14.38 -3.86
C VAL A 148 -3.01 -15.20 -5.08
N ARG A 149 -2.59 -14.52 -6.14
CA ARG A 149 -2.01 -15.14 -7.34
C ARG A 149 -0.88 -14.28 -7.90
N LEU A 150 0.06 -14.93 -8.56
CA LEU A 150 1.08 -14.23 -9.35
C LEU A 150 0.41 -13.74 -10.65
N ASP A 151 0.63 -12.45 -10.97
CA ASP A 151 0.06 -11.76 -12.15
C ASP A 151 1.17 -11.42 -13.18
N GLY A 152 2.36 -12.02 -13.00
CA GLY A 152 3.51 -11.85 -13.86
C GLY A 152 4.64 -11.05 -13.25
N GLU A 153 5.39 -10.39 -14.11
CA GLU A 153 6.58 -9.62 -13.78
C GLU A 153 6.45 -8.20 -14.33
N GLY A 154 7.13 -7.24 -13.70
CA GLY A 154 7.13 -5.86 -14.17
C GLY A 154 8.22 -5.02 -13.56
N ASP A 155 8.18 -3.73 -13.85
CA ASP A 155 9.11 -2.73 -13.32
C ASP A 155 8.37 -1.70 -12.48
N ALA A 156 8.95 -1.33 -11.35
CA ALA A 156 8.52 -0.21 -10.55
C ALA A 156 9.74 0.66 -10.19
N LYS A 157 9.81 1.87 -10.74
CA LYS A 157 10.92 2.80 -10.54
C LYS A 157 12.30 2.24 -10.91
N GLY A 158 12.39 1.51 -12.02
CA GLY A 158 13.64 0.90 -12.50
C GLY A 158 14.06 -0.35 -11.70
N ARG A 159 13.12 -0.98 -11.00
CA ARG A 159 13.36 -2.18 -10.19
C ARG A 159 12.49 -3.32 -10.66
N ALA A 160 13.12 -4.46 -10.97
CA ALA A 160 12.40 -5.67 -11.35
C ALA A 160 11.56 -6.19 -10.18
N CYS A 161 10.26 -6.39 -10.44
CA CYS A 161 9.28 -6.78 -9.44
C CYS A 161 8.50 -8.02 -9.91
N ASP A 162 8.08 -8.82 -8.94
CA ASP A 162 6.98 -9.76 -9.13
C ASP A 162 5.67 -9.02 -8.90
N ILE A 163 4.67 -9.29 -9.74
CA ILE A 163 3.34 -8.68 -9.63
C ILE A 163 2.39 -9.70 -9.02
N ILE A 164 1.75 -9.33 -7.91
CA ILE A 164 0.81 -10.19 -7.19
C ILE A 164 -0.54 -9.50 -7.13
N VAL A 165 -1.60 -10.23 -7.39
CA VAL A 165 -2.98 -9.80 -7.17
C VAL A 165 -3.53 -10.53 -5.96
N ALA A 166 -4.14 -9.77 -5.05
CA ALA A 166 -4.80 -10.24 -3.84
C ALA A 166 -6.28 -9.84 -3.83
N THR A 167 -7.16 -10.76 -3.49
CA THR A 167 -8.60 -10.53 -3.34
C THR A 167 -8.95 -10.36 -1.87
N PRO A 168 -9.71 -9.32 -1.48
CA PRO A 168 -10.09 -9.13 -0.09
C PRO A 168 -11.00 -10.28 0.40
N PRO A 169 -10.75 -10.84 1.61
CA PRO A 169 -11.56 -11.93 2.17
C PRO A 169 -12.97 -11.47 2.53
N THR A 170 -13.16 -10.17 2.72
CA THR A 170 -14.45 -9.52 2.97
C THR A 170 -14.57 -8.35 1.99
N PRO A 171 -15.73 -8.15 1.34
CA PRO A 171 -15.90 -7.07 0.39
C PRO A 171 -15.55 -5.70 0.95
N ILE A 172 -14.70 -4.96 0.24
CA ILE A 172 -14.31 -3.58 0.57
C ILE A 172 -14.91 -2.67 -0.51
N PRO A 173 -15.74 -1.68 -0.15
CA PRO A 173 -16.32 -0.76 -1.11
C PRO A 173 -15.28 -0.11 -2.02
N GLY A 174 -15.46 -0.23 -3.35
CA GLY A 174 -14.54 0.35 -4.35
C GLY A 174 -13.20 -0.38 -4.50
N CYS A 175 -13.02 -1.56 -3.89
CA CYS A 175 -11.80 -2.36 -4.01
C CYS A 175 -12.17 -3.83 -4.26
N ALA A 176 -12.14 -4.28 -5.50
CA ALA A 176 -12.38 -5.68 -5.86
C ALA A 176 -11.12 -6.53 -5.69
N ALA A 177 -9.95 -5.94 -5.93
CA ALA A 177 -8.65 -6.59 -5.74
C ALA A 177 -7.56 -5.53 -5.50
N VAL A 178 -6.41 -5.98 -5.03
CA VAL A 178 -5.19 -5.17 -4.89
C VAL A 178 -4.08 -5.82 -5.70
N ARG A 179 -3.45 -5.05 -6.58
CA ARG A 179 -2.27 -5.46 -7.34
C ARG A 179 -1.03 -4.83 -6.73
N MET A 180 -0.02 -5.66 -6.46
CA MET A 180 1.20 -5.30 -5.73
C MET A 180 2.45 -5.60 -6.56
N TRP A 181 3.41 -4.69 -6.58
CA TRP A 181 4.75 -4.89 -7.15
C TRP A 181 5.75 -5.09 -6.01
N ILE A 182 6.29 -6.29 -5.91
CA ILE A 182 7.28 -6.67 -4.88
C ILE A 182 8.66 -6.73 -5.53
N ASP A 183 9.58 -5.90 -5.05
CA ASP A 183 10.98 -5.89 -5.54
C ASP A 183 11.65 -7.24 -5.32
N ARG A 184 12.17 -7.83 -6.38
CA ARG A 184 12.81 -9.16 -6.36
C ARG A 184 14.10 -9.22 -5.55
N LYS A 185 14.81 -8.10 -5.44
CA LYS A 185 16.11 -8.04 -4.77
C LYS A 185 15.98 -7.70 -3.28
N LEU A 186 15.12 -6.77 -2.94
CA LEU A 186 14.96 -6.26 -1.57
C LEU A 186 13.71 -6.81 -0.87
N GLY A 187 12.78 -7.42 -1.61
CA GLY A 187 11.50 -7.88 -1.06
C GLY A 187 10.61 -6.73 -0.56
N PHE A 188 10.79 -5.51 -1.06
CA PHE A 188 9.99 -4.36 -0.68
C PHE A 188 8.76 -4.21 -1.55
N LEU A 189 7.66 -3.77 -0.95
CA LEU A 189 6.47 -3.33 -1.65
C LEU A 189 6.76 -1.98 -2.32
N MET A 190 6.87 -1.96 -3.65
CA MET A 190 7.25 -0.78 -4.43
C MET A 190 6.04 0.00 -4.95
N GLN A 191 4.95 -0.69 -5.28
CA GLN A 191 3.74 -0.11 -5.83
C GLN A 191 2.53 -0.96 -5.44
N VAL A 192 1.40 -0.28 -5.25
CA VAL A 192 0.09 -0.90 -5.02
C VAL A 192 -0.94 -0.21 -5.88
N GLU A 193 -1.82 -0.97 -6.51
CA GLU A 193 -3.01 -0.47 -7.19
C GLU A 193 -4.24 -1.15 -6.60
N GLN A 194 -5.25 -0.36 -6.22
CA GLN A 194 -6.59 -0.88 -5.94
C GLN A 194 -7.36 -0.95 -7.24
N LEU A 195 -7.97 -2.09 -7.50
CA LEU A 195 -8.70 -2.36 -8.73
C LEU A 195 -10.20 -2.37 -8.47
N ASP A 196 -10.96 -1.85 -9.41
CA ASP A 196 -12.42 -1.98 -9.44
C ASP A 196 -12.84 -3.39 -9.94
N PRO A 197 -14.15 -3.70 -9.98
CA PRO A 197 -14.63 -4.98 -10.49
C PRO A 197 -14.31 -5.24 -11.98
N GLN A 198 -13.99 -4.20 -12.74
CA GLN A 198 -13.59 -4.30 -14.14
C GLN A 198 -12.06 -4.48 -14.29
N GLY A 199 -11.32 -4.50 -13.17
CA GLY A 199 -9.86 -4.62 -13.15
C GLY A 199 -9.12 -3.32 -13.46
N ALA A 200 -9.83 -2.18 -13.55
CA ALA A 200 -9.20 -0.89 -13.75
C ALA A 200 -8.67 -0.31 -12.44
N PRO A 201 -7.48 0.32 -12.43
CA PRO A 201 -6.94 0.95 -11.25
C PRO A 201 -7.75 2.20 -10.88
N VAL A 202 -8.36 2.21 -9.69
CA VAL A 202 -9.06 3.36 -9.12
C VAL A 202 -8.16 4.18 -8.20
N ARG A 203 -7.06 3.58 -7.78
CA ARG A 203 -6.11 4.18 -6.85
C ARG A 203 -4.74 3.55 -6.99
N LYS A 204 -3.70 4.39 -6.82
CA LYS A 204 -2.31 3.97 -6.92
C LYS A 204 -1.49 4.55 -5.78
N MET A 205 -0.68 3.72 -5.15
CA MET A 205 0.36 4.09 -4.18
C MET A 205 1.70 3.58 -4.70
N TRP A 206 2.76 4.38 -4.60
CA TRP A 206 4.09 3.96 -5.06
C TRP A 206 5.20 4.60 -4.24
N VAL A 207 6.30 3.87 -4.13
CA VAL A 207 7.53 4.35 -3.51
C VAL A 207 8.22 5.36 -4.42
N GLN A 208 8.54 6.54 -3.90
CA GLN A 208 9.33 7.55 -4.58
C GLN A 208 10.82 7.42 -4.28
N SER A 209 11.17 7.15 -3.04
CA SER A 209 12.55 6.94 -2.64
C SER A 209 12.70 5.95 -1.50
N VAL A 210 13.79 5.19 -1.57
CA VAL A 210 14.29 4.33 -0.50
C VAL A 210 15.60 4.92 -0.01
N ARG A 211 15.80 4.97 1.29
CA ARG A 211 17.01 5.53 1.89
C ARG A 211 17.55 4.65 3.01
N LYS A 212 18.86 4.66 3.17
CA LYS A 212 19.49 4.06 4.34
C LYS A 212 19.39 5.02 5.52
N MET A 213 18.68 4.63 6.56
CA MET A 213 18.50 5.37 7.82
C MET A 213 18.92 4.45 8.96
N ASN A 214 19.85 4.90 9.82
CA ASN A 214 20.41 4.08 10.90
C ASN A 214 20.83 2.68 10.43
N GLU A 215 21.62 2.63 9.35
CA GLU A 215 22.15 1.41 8.72
C GLU A 215 21.09 0.48 8.09
N ARG A 216 19.81 0.85 8.03
CA ARG A 216 18.71 0.09 7.44
C ARG A 216 18.15 0.76 6.20
N TRP A 217 17.82 -0.05 5.19
CA TRP A 217 17.06 0.43 4.03
C TRP A 217 15.60 0.60 4.42
N MET A 218 15.07 1.78 4.19
CA MET A 218 13.68 2.14 4.50
C MET A 218 13.06 2.95 3.38
N ILE A 219 11.76 2.80 3.22
CA ILE A 219 10.97 3.68 2.37
C ILE A 219 10.92 5.04 3.06
N ARG A 220 11.43 6.07 2.40
CA ARG A 220 11.42 7.44 2.91
C ARG A 220 10.29 8.28 2.35
N ASP A 221 9.88 7.99 1.14
CA ASP A 221 8.96 8.83 0.38
C ASP A 221 8.01 7.95 -0.43
N MET A 222 6.72 8.16 -0.25
CA MET A 222 5.65 7.48 -0.98
C MET A 222 4.66 8.51 -1.48
N GLU A 223 4.06 8.24 -2.62
CA GLU A 223 2.93 9.01 -3.13
C GLU A 223 1.71 8.12 -3.32
N VAL A 224 0.56 8.73 -3.12
CA VAL A 224 -0.75 8.11 -3.33
C VAL A 224 -1.60 9.04 -4.16
N GLU A 225 -2.30 8.48 -5.14
CA GLU A 225 -3.23 9.17 -6.01
C GLU A 225 -4.52 8.36 -6.12
N MET A 226 -5.65 9.01 -5.95
CA MET A 226 -6.93 8.50 -6.40
C MET A 226 -7.14 8.94 -7.84
N MET A 227 -7.40 8.01 -8.75
CA MET A 227 -7.55 8.31 -10.17
C MET A 227 -8.63 9.36 -10.40
N GLY A 228 -8.29 10.39 -11.16
CA GLY A 228 -9.20 11.49 -11.47
C GLY A 228 -9.40 12.54 -10.38
N SER A 229 -8.76 12.43 -9.21
CA SER A 229 -8.92 13.42 -8.13
C SER A 229 -8.25 14.78 -8.43
N GLY A 230 -7.26 14.80 -9.30
CA GLY A 230 -6.47 15.99 -9.63
C GLY A 230 -5.49 16.43 -8.53
N HIS A 231 -5.33 15.63 -7.48
CA HIS A 231 -4.36 15.85 -6.41
C HIS A 231 -3.68 14.52 -6.02
N ARG A 232 -2.60 14.64 -5.25
CA ARG A 232 -1.81 13.52 -4.71
C ARG A 232 -1.47 13.77 -3.27
N THR A 233 -1.40 12.72 -2.50
CA THR A 233 -0.86 12.74 -1.15
C THR A 233 0.53 12.15 -1.15
N ARG A 234 1.48 12.91 -0.60
CA ARG A 234 2.83 12.46 -0.32
C ARG A 234 2.95 12.09 1.15
N LEU A 235 3.44 10.92 1.44
CA LEU A 235 3.86 10.48 2.77
C LEU A 235 5.38 10.53 2.82
N TYR A 236 5.92 11.42 3.63
CA TYR A 236 7.35 11.62 3.77
C TYR A 236 7.80 11.34 5.20
N VAL A 237 8.86 10.52 5.35
CA VAL A 237 9.48 10.21 6.64
C VAL A 237 10.61 11.18 6.89
N ASP A 238 10.47 12.02 7.91
CA ASP A 238 11.48 13.00 8.33
C ASP A 238 12.50 12.36 9.25
N ARG A 239 12.04 11.56 10.22
CA ARG A 239 12.88 11.01 11.28
C ARG A 239 12.53 9.55 11.57
N LEU A 240 13.57 8.76 11.84
CA LEU A 240 13.50 7.42 12.42
C LEU A 240 14.15 7.45 13.79
N ILE A 241 13.46 6.95 14.80
CA ILE A 241 13.96 6.75 16.17
C ILE A 241 13.93 5.24 16.43
N LEU A 242 15.06 4.69 16.80
CA LEU A 242 15.22 3.33 17.30
C LEU A 242 15.38 3.40 18.83
N PRO A 243 14.93 2.38 19.58
CA PRO A 243 15.09 2.30 21.02
C PRO A 243 16.55 2.31 21.46
#